data_dc148c783835dcb6c30b7cc993da5d57
#
_entry.id   dc148c783835dcb6c30b7cc993da5d57
#
_cell.length_a   1.000
_cell.length_b   1.000
_cell.length_c   1.000
_cell.angle_alpha   90.00
_cell.angle_beta   90.00
_cell.angle_gamma   90.00
#
_symmetry.space_group_name_H-M   'P 1'
#
loop_
_entity.id
_entity.type
_entity.pdbx_description
1 polymer ?
#
loop_
_entity_poly.entity_id
_entity_poly.type
_entity_poly.pdbx_seq_one_letter_code
_entity_poly.pdbx_strand_id
1 'polypeptide(L)'
;MLNFLRTMMGGSDEGVADALRNGAVIIDVRTPAEFRGGHVAGSKNIPLNELQSSLSSLPKGKPIVFCCASGARSGSATSLATSKGYTAHNGGPWTSVNRVVAELQGA
;
A
#
# COMPACT_ATOMS: atom_id res chain seq x y z
N MET A 1 -20.36 1.66 9.57
CA MET A 1 -19.95 2.05 10.93
C MET A 1 -18.58 1.53 11.28
N LEU A 2 -18.39 0.20 11.27
CA LEU A 2 -17.09 -0.34 11.59
C LEU A 2 -16.02 0.12 10.60
N ASN A 3 -16.37 0.26 9.33
CA ASN A 3 -15.42 0.73 8.31
C ASN A 3 -14.94 2.13 8.57
N PHE A 4 -15.85 3.00 9.01
CA PHE A 4 -15.52 4.38 9.34
C PHE A 4 -14.53 4.44 10.49
N LEU A 5 -14.79 3.69 11.56
CA LEU A 5 -13.91 3.65 12.72
C LEU A 5 -12.55 3.06 12.35
N ARG A 6 -12.54 2.01 11.55
CA ARG A 6 -11.30 1.37 11.13
C ARG A 6 -10.44 2.33 10.31
N THR A 7 -11.06 3.06 9.40
CA THR A 7 -10.35 4.04 8.58
C THR A 7 -9.72 5.11 9.44
N MET A 8 -10.45 5.60 10.44
CA MET A 8 -9.92 6.64 11.32
C MET A 8 -8.80 6.13 12.19
N MET A 9 -8.82 4.87 12.58
CA MET A 9 -7.87 4.33 13.52
C MET A 9 -6.60 3.78 12.88
N GLY A 10 -6.68 3.29 11.66
CA GLY A 10 -5.53 2.60 11.10
C GLY A 10 -5.07 3.04 9.74
N GLY A 11 -5.89 3.78 9.02
CA GLY A 11 -5.57 4.18 7.67
C GLY A 11 -5.63 3.07 6.64
N SER A 12 -5.94 1.82 7.05
CA SER A 12 -6.05 0.70 6.12
C SER A 12 -7.48 0.59 5.60
N ASP A 13 -7.64 0.20 4.35
CA ASP A 13 -8.97 -0.07 3.82
C ASP A 13 -9.25 -1.58 3.79
N GLU A 14 -10.51 -1.95 3.58
CA GLU A 14 -10.94 -3.34 3.69
C GLU A 14 -10.52 -4.22 2.52
N GLY A 15 -10.15 -3.62 1.41
CA GLY A 15 -9.79 -4.38 0.22
C GLY A 15 -8.38 -4.92 0.21
N VAL A 16 -7.59 -4.58 1.24
CA VAL A 16 -6.16 -4.90 1.25
C VAL A 16 -5.90 -6.40 1.20
N ALA A 17 -6.55 -7.17 2.06
CA ALA A 17 -6.31 -8.62 2.09
C ALA A 17 -6.71 -9.27 0.77
N ASP A 18 -7.85 -8.88 0.22
CA ASP A 18 -8.29 -9.42 -1.08
C ASP A 18 -7.35 -9.03 -2.20
N ALA A 19 -6.88 -7.78 -2.19
CA ALA A 19 -5.92 -7.34 -3.19
C ALA A 19 -4.64 -8.17 -3.13
N LEU A 20 -4.15 -8.42 -1.92
CA LEU A 20 -2.95 -9.23 -1.73
C LEU A 20 -3.15 -10.67 -2.19
N ARG A 21 -4.34 -11.25 -1.93
CA ARG A 21 -4.66 -12.58 -2.43
C ARG A 21 -4.67 -12.63 -3.96
N ASN A 22 -5.00 -11.52 -4.59
CA ASN A 22 -5.09 -11.40 -6.04
C ASN A 22 -3.80 -10.93 -6.69
N GLY A 23 -2.69 -10.98 -5.96
CA GLY A 23 -1.38 -10.68 -6.53
C GLY A 23 -1.05 -9.21 -6.60
N ALA A 24 -1.56 -8.40 -5.68
CA ALA A 24 -1.30 -6.97 -5.67
C ALA A 24 0.20 -6.67 -5.64
N VAL A 25 0.57 -5.59 -6.31
CA VAL A 25 1.91 -5.02 -6.19
C VAL A 25 1.92 -4.18 -4.91
N ILE A 26 2.91 -4.38 -4.07
CA ILE A 26 3.05 -3.62 -2.82
C ILE A 26 4.07 -2.50 -3.03
N ILE A 27 3.64 -1.27 -2.86
CA ILE A 27 4.50 -0.09 -3.05
C ILE A 27 4.61 0.64 -1.71
N ASP A 28 5.85 0.76 -1.22
CA ASP A 28 6.16 1.50 0.00
C ASP A 28 6.54 2.92 -0.40
N VAL A 29 5.77 3.90 0.05
CA VAL A 29 5.98 5.30 -0.37
C VAL A 29 6.75 6.10 0.66
N ARG A 30 7.45 5.40 1.58
CA ARG A 30 8.34 6.05 2.55
C ARG A 30 9.65 6.47 1.87
N THR A 31 10.51 7.14 2.62
CA THR A 31 11.84 7.49 2.12
C THR A 31 12.69 6.22 1.95
N PRO A 32 13.74 6.28 1.10
CA PRO A 32 14.63 5.13 0.96
C PRO A 32 15.30 4.72 2.28
N ALA A 33 15.61 5.67 3.15
CA ALA A 33 16.23 5.35 4.42
C ALA A 33 15.28 4.57 5.32
N GLU A 34 14.01 4.97 5.38
CA GLU A 34 13.01 4.23 6.12
C GLU A 34 12.85 2.81 5.59
N PHE A 35 12.79 2.69 4.26
CA PHE A 35 12.61 1.41 3.59
C PHE A 35 13.77 0.45 3.91
N ARG A 36 14.99 0.96 3.88
CA ARG A 36 16.16 0.13 4.18
C ARG A 36 16.17 -0.39 5.61
N GLY A 37 15.52 0.34 6.53
CA GLY A 37 15.43 -0.07 7.93
C GLY A 37 14.44 -1.20 8.20
N GLY A 38 13.67 -1.59 7.22
CA GLY A 38 12.68 -2.67 7.32
C GLY A 38 11.51 -2.39 6.40
N HIS A 39 11.06 -3.41 5.69
CA HIS A 39 9.95 -3.26 4.75
C HIS A 39 9.34 -4.63 4.46
N VAL A 40 8.19 -4.63 3.80
CA VAL A 40 7.52 -5.88 3.41
C VAL A 40 8.34 -6.59 2.34
N ALA A 41 8.58 -7.88 2.52
CA ALA A 41 9.29 -8.67 1.53
C ALA A 41 8.56 -8.62 0.18
N GLY A 42 9.30 -8.33 -0.87
CA GLY A 42 8.73 -8.21 -2.21
C GLY A 42 8.14 -6.85 -2.54
N SER A 43 8.10 -5.93 -1.59
CA SER A 43 7.61 -4.58 -1.86
C SER A 43 8.66 -3.75 -2.59
N LYS A 44 8.18 -2.76 -3.34
CA LYS A 44 9.04 -1.79 -4.02
C LYS A 44 8.95 -0.46 -3.30
N ASN A 45 10.08 0.24 -3.24
CA ASN A 45 10.10 1.57 -2.67
C ASN A 45 9.99 2.62 -3.77
N ILE A 46 8.90 3.36 -3.76
CA ILE A 46 8.72 4.54 -4.61
C ILE A 46 8.27 5.65 -3.68
N PRO A 47 9.19 6.50 -3.23
CA PRO A 47 8.84 7.58 -2.32
C PRO A 47 7.70 8.43 -2.88
N LEU A 48 6.84 8.94 -2.01
CA LEU A 48 5.64 9.66 -2.43
C LEU A 48 5.95 10.80 -3.41
N ASN A 49 7.04 11.52 -3.17
CA ASN A 49 7.40 12.65 -4.05
C ASN A 49 7.84 12.20 -5.45
N GLU A 50 8.11 10.92 -5.65
CA GLU A 50 8.49 10.39 -6.96
C GLU A 50 7.36 9.61 -7.62
N LEU A 51 6.27 9.37 -6.89
CA LEU A 51 5.22 8.48 -7.36
C LEU A 51 4.57 8.98 -8.64
N GLN A 52 4.30 10.28 -8.74
CA GLN A 52 3.60 10.82 -9.90
C GLN A 52 4.36 10.53 -11.20
N SER A 53 5.67 10.67 -11.19
CA SER A 53 6.47 10.42 -12.38
C SER A 53 6.70 8.94 -12.64
N SER A 54 6.60 8.10 -11.61
CA SER A 54 6.85 6.66 -11.75
C SER A 54 5.59 5.85 -11.99
N LEU A 55 4.43 6.45 -11.76
CA LEU A 55 3.17 5.71 -11.73
C LEU A 55 2.87 5.02 -13.05
N SER A 56 3.15 5.68 -14.17
CA SER A 56 2.85 5.13 -15.48
C SER A 56 3.62 3.83 -15.79
N SER A 57 4.69 3.57 -15.06
CA SER A 57 5.47 2.35 -15.25
C SER A 57 4.85 1.16 -14.53
N LEU A 58 3.83 1.37 -13.71
CA LEU A 58 3.19 0.30 -12.95
C LEU A 58 2.09 -0.35 -13.78
N PRO A 59 1.92 -1.67 -13.70
CA PRO A 59 0.90 -2.35 -14.48
C PRO A 59 -0.50 -2.02 -13.97
N LYS A 60 -1.45 -1.74 -14.86
CA LYS A 60 -2.83 -1.46 -14.50
C LYS A 60 -3.66 -2.72 -14.29
N GLY A 61 -3.16 -3.84 -14.75
CA GLY A 61 -3.88 -5.11 -14.64
C GLY A 61 -3.83 -5.74 -13.25
N LYS A 62 -3.06 -5.18 -12.34
CA LYS A 62 -2.94 -5.71 -10.98
C LYS A 62 -3.30 -4.63 -9.99
N PRO A 63 -3.95 -4.99 -8.89
CA PRO A 63 -4.19 -4.02 -7.83
C PRO A 63 -2.88 -3.60 -7.17
N ILE A 64 -2.87 -2.41 -6.60
CA ILE A 64 -1.71 -1.87 -5.89
C ILE A 64 -2.10 -1.65 -4.43
N VAL A 65 -1.25 -2.10 -3.52
CA VAL A 65 -1.39 -1.80 -2.10
C VAL A 65 -0.24 -0.87 -1.73
N PHE A 66 -0.58 0.35 -1.35
CA PHE A 66 0.41 1.32 -0.88
C PHE A 66 0.54 1.23 0.63
N CYS A 67 1.75 1.40 1.14
CA CYS A 67 1.98 1.46 2.58
C CYS A 67 3.00 2.54 2.90
N CYS A 68 3.02 2.96 4.15
CA CYS A 68 3.98 3.92 4.66
C CYS A 68 4.17 3.69 6.16
N ALA A 69 4.58 4.70 6.92
CA ALA A 69 4.79 4.53 8.36
C ALA A 69 3.46 4.52 9.13
N SER A 70 2.55 5.43 8.80
CA SER A 70 1.31 5.62 9.56
C SER A 70 0.03 5.50 8.75
N GLY A 71 0.12 5.55 7.42
CA GLY A 71 -1.04 5.51 6.55
C GLY A 71 -1.36 6.82 5.86
N ALA A 72 -0.74 7.93 6.26
CA ALA A 72 -1.03 9.24 5.67
C ALA A 72 -0.45 9.36 4.25
N ARG A 73 0.83 9.07 4.10
CA ARG A 73 1.48 9.13 2.78
C ARG A 73 0.88 8.11 1.83
N SER A 74 0.59 6.90 2.34
CA SER A 74 -0.03 5.87 1.52
C SER A 74 -1.45 6.21 1.14
N GLY A 75 -2.17 6.97 1.99
CA GLY A 75 -3.49 7.49 1.64
C GLY A 75 -3.43 8.44 0.46
N SER A 76 -2.45 9.36 0.47
CA SER A 76 -2.24 10.28 -0.66
C SER A 76 -1.87 9.52 -1.92
N ALA A 77 -1.01 8.51 -1.80
CA ALA A 77 -0.62 7.68 -2.93
C ALA A 77 -1.82 6.96 -3.53
N THR A 78 -2.68 6.42 -2.68
CA THR A 78 -3.88 5.71 -3.11
C THR A 78 -4.81 6.64 -3.89
N SER A 79 -5.02 7.85 -3.39
CA SER A 79 -5.86 8.82 -4.09
C SER A 79 -5.30 9.19 -5.44
N LEU A 80 -3.99 9.42 -5.52
CA LEU A 80 -3.34 9.74 -6.79
C LEU A 80 -3.50 8.60 -7.80
N ALA A 81 -3.19 7.39 -7.38
CA ALA A 81 -3.26 6.24 -8.28
C ALA A 81 -4.68 5.98 -8.74
N THR A 82 -5.66 6.09 -7.83
CA THR A 82 -7.06 5.90 -8.18
C THR A 82 -7.50 6.92 -9.23
N SER A 83 -7.05 8.18 -9.08
CA SER A 83 -7.40 9.22 -10.05
C SER A 83 -6.80 8.95 -11.43
N LYS A 84 -5.77 8.12 -11.51
CA LYS A 84 -5.12 7.76 -12.77
C LYS A 84 -5.62 6.42 -13.33
N GLY A 85 -6.65 5.85 -12.74
CA GLY A 85 -7.28 4.63 -13.27
C GLY A 85 -6.77 3.32 -12.69
N TYR A 86 -5.94 3.39 -11.66
CA TYR A 86 -5.45 2.17 -11.00
C TYR A 86 -6.45 1.70 -9.94
N THR A 87 -6.47 0.40 -9.71
CA THR A 87 -7.15 -0.18 -8.55
C THR A 87 -6.16 -0.14 -7.40
N ALA A 88 -6.36 0.76 -6.47
CA ALA A 88 -5.38 1.02 -5.43
C ALA A 88 -6.02 1.00 -4.05
N HIS A 89 -5.25 0.55 -3.07
CA HIS A 89 -5.71 0.41 -1.69
C HIS A 89 -4.67 1.01 -0.75
N ASN A 90 -5.16 1.65 0.30
CA ASN A 90 -4.28 2.16 1.35
C ASN A 90 -4.04 1.05 2.36
N GLY A 91 -2.85 0.47 2.33
CA GLY A 91 -2.46 -0.57 3.27
C GLY A 91 -2.15 -0.06 4.67
N GLY A 92 -1.97 1.25 4.82
CA GLY A 92 -1.65 1.84 6.11
C GLY A 92 -0.19 1.63 6.48
N PRO A 93 0.11 1.41 7.77
CA PRO A 93 1.47 1.15 8.18
C PRO A 93 2.03 -0.10 7.50
N TRP A 94 3.28 -0.03 7.08
CA TRP A 94 3.89 -1.18 6.41
C TRP A 94 3.90 -2.43 7.29
N THR A 95 3.97 -2.24 8.60
CA THR A 95 3.92 -3.38 9.53
C THR A 95 2.58 -4.10 9.50
N SER A 96 1.50 -3.37 9.26
CA SER A 96 0.17 -3.98 9.10
C SER A 96 0.10 -4.81 7.82
N VAL A 97 0.62 -4.28 6.72
CA VAL A 97 0.68 -5.03 5.46
C VAL A 97 1.56 -6.26 5.63
N ASN A 98 2.69 -6.10 6.30
CA ASN A 98 3.61 -7.20 6.55
C ASN A 98 2.92 -8.34 7.30
N ARG A 99 2.12 -7.98 8.31
CA ARG A 99 1.37 -8.99 9.07
C ARG A 99 0.37 -9.74 8.20
N VAL A 100 -0.37 -9.01 7.36
CA VAL A 100 -1.34 -9.65 6.48
C VAL A 100 -0.65 -10.58 5.49
N VAL A 101 0.46 -10.15 4.90
CA VAL A 101 1.23 -10.99 3.98
C VAL A 101 1.67 -12.27 4.68
N ALA A 102 2.20 -12.14 5.90
CA ALA A 102 2.64 -13.31 6.67
C ALA A 102 1.49 -14.25 6.96
N GLU A 103 0.32 -13.72 7.31
CA GLU A 103 -0.86 -14.54 7.58
C GLU A 103 -1.30 -15.29 6.32
N LEU A 104 -1.29 -14.62 5.17
CA LEU A 104 -1.69 -15.26 3.93
C LEU A 104 -0.72 -16.36 3.50
N GLN A 105 0.56 -16.17 3.76
CA GLN A 105 1.58 -17.17 3.42
C GLN A 105 1.55 -18.35 4.38
N GLY A 106 1.18 -18.10 5.62
CA GLY A 106 1.14 -19.14 6.64
C GLY A 106 -0.12 -19.98 6.63
N ALA A 107 -1.12 -19.56 5.86
CA ALA A 107 -2.42 -20.26 5.84
C ALA A 107 -2.43 -21.54 4.94
#